data_f71baf510d684778aca7dd3b4e388040
#
_entry.id   f71baf510d684778aca7dd3b4e388040
#
_cell.length_a   1.000
_cell.length_b   1.000
_cell.length_c   1.000
_cell.angle_alpha   90.00
_cell.angle_beta   90.00
_cell.angle_gamma   90.00
#
_symmetry.space_group_name_H-M   'P 1'
#
loop_
_entity.id
_entity.type
_entity.pdbx_description
1 polymer ?
#
loop_
_entity_poly.entity_id
_entity_poly.type
_entity_poly.pdbx_seq_one_letter_code
_entity_poly.pdbx_strand_id
1 'polypeptide(L)'
;GKFDPSYHFAYLITHIAHHFWFYGAGIKLILDLAVMERKFDINYDEVLAFLDNIGLCEFAKLILTVCNKWFGSGKDYGIDTSMTEEFLSSFGAFGNANRNTAAVVERKELESGKKPSKFKTKLRLLFPSYTKMKDLPYIKFINGRPRLLPLAWICRIFYNLKHRRDFVASTVAEIGTAESFEAAQRELDY
;
A
#
# COMPACT_ATOMS: atom_id res chain seq x y z
N GLY A 1 -15.23 -4.95 -26.59
CA GLY A 1 -16.19 -4.82 -25.50
C GLY A 1 -16.58 -3.37 -25.33
N LYS A 2 -17.81 -3.09 -24.96
CA LYS A 2 -18.21 -1.72 -24.60
C LYS A 2 -17.56 -1.35 -23.27
N PHE A 3 -17.04 -0.13 -23.16
CA PHE A 3 -16.59 0.44 -21.89
C PHE A 3 -17.81 0.63 -20.97
N ASP A 4 -17.77 0.05 -19.79
CA ASP A 4 -18.78 0.20 -18.75
C ASP A 4 -18.21 1.08 -17.62
N PRO A 5 -18.74 2.30 -17.44
CA PRO A 5 -18.24 3.22 -16.43
C PRO A 5 -18.40 2.70 -14.99
N SER A 6 -19.54 2.09 -14.67
CA SER A 6 -19.80 1.59 -13.31
C SER A 6 -18.87 0.45 -12.93
N TYR A 7 -18.62 -0.47 -13.86
CA TYR A 7 -17.65 -1.54 -13.65
C TYR A 7 -16.23 -1.01 -13.47
N HIS A 8 -15.84 -0.02 -14.29
CA HIS A 8 -14.51 0.59 -14.16
C HIS A 8 -14.37 1.38 -12.85
N PHE A 9 -15.43 2.03 -12.40
CA PHE A 9 -15.48 2.72 -11.11
C PHE A 9 -15.29 1.73 -9.95
N ALA A 10 -15.98 0.59 -9.97
CA ALA A 10 -15.79 -0.49 -9.01
C ALA A 10 -14.34 -1.00 -9.01
N TYR A 11 -13.74 -1.14 -10.19
CA TYR A 11 -12.32 -1.51 -10.32
C TYR A 11 -11.41 -0.48 -9.66
N LEU A 12 -11.64 0.83 -9.84
CA LEU A 12 -10.84 1.87 -9.18
C LEU A 12 -10.94 1.78 -7.65
N ILE A 13 -12.12 1.53 -7.09
CA ILE A 13 -12.30 1.32 -5.64
C ILE A 13 -11.51 0.09 -5.16
N THR A 14 -11.58 -1.01 -5.89
CA THR A 14 -10.78 -2.22 -5.61
C THR A 14 -9.28 -1.93 -5.66
N HIS A 15 -8.85 -1.12 -6.62
CA HIS A 15 -7.45 -0.68 -6.75
C HIS A 15 -7.03 0.20 -5.56
N ILE A 16 -7.89 1.09 -5.09
CA ILE A 16 -7.66 1.90 -3.88
C ILE A 16 -7.52 0.98 -2.67
N ALA A 17 -8.42 0.01 -2.48
CA ALA A 17 -8.34 -0.96 -1.40
C ALA A 17 -7.00 -1.72 -1.41
N HIS A 18 -6.54 -2.13 -2.60
CA HIS A 18 -5.24 -2.77 -2.75
C HIS A 18 -4.09 -1.85 -2.33
N HIS A 19 -4.13 -0.55 -2.68
CA HIS A 19 -3.14 0.42 -2.24
C HIS A 19 -3.19 0.66 -0.74
N PHE A 20 -4.37 0.80 -0.16
CA PHE A 20 -4.56 0.90 1.30
C PHE A 20 -3.88 -0.27 2.01
N TRP A 21 -4.10 -1.49 1.50
CA TRP A 21 -3.61 -2.69 2.15
C TRP A 21 -2.11 -2.92 2.00
N PHE A 22 -1.51 -2.57 0.88
CA PHE A 22 -0.13 -3.00 0.56
C PHE A 22 0.89 -1.87 0.40
N TYR A 23 0.48 -0.69 -0.04
CA TYR A 23 1.44 0.32 -0.53
C TYR A 23 1.24 1.73 0.03
N GLY A 24 0.15 1.99 0.72
CA GLY A 24 -0.30 3.34 1.06
C GLY A 24 -1.01 4.01 -0.11
N ALA A 25 -2.11 4.65 0.21
CA ALA A 25 -2.97 5.35 -0.75
C ALA A 25 -2.75 6.86 -0.63
N GLY A 26 -2.66 7.55 -1.74
CA GLY A 26 -2.54 9.00 -1.77
C GLY A 26 -3.81 9.69 -2.28
N ILE A 27 -3.88 10.99 -2.11
CA ILE A 27 -5.02 11.86 -2.46
C ILE A 27 -5.43 11.69 -3.94
N LYS A 28 -4.45 11.46 -4.84
CA LYS A 28 -4.70 11.28 -6.26
C LYS A 28 -5.69 10.15 -6.57
N LEU A 29 -5.65 9.07 -5.82
CA LEU A 29 -6.56 7.94 -6.07
C LEU A 29 -8.03 8.33 -5.82
N ILE A 30 -8.29 9.17 -4.83
CA ILE A 30 -9.63 9.70 -4.55
C ILE A 30 -10.04 10.72 -5.63
N LEU A 31 -9.08 11.55 -6.09
CA LEU A 31 -9.33 12.49 -7.18
C LEU A 31 -9.69 11.77 -8.49
N ASP A 32 -9.07 10.63 -8.78
CA ASP A 32 -9.38 9.84 -9.98
C ASP A 32 -10.85 9.36 -9.97
N LEU A 33 -11.40 8.99 -8.80
CA LEU A 33 -12.84 8.70 -8.65
C LEU A 33 -13.70 9.93 -8.92
N ALA A 34 -13.36 11.08 -8.33
CA ALA A 34 -14.11 12.32 -8.51
C ALA A 34 -14.13 12.77 -9.99
N VAL A 35 -13.01 12.63 -10.69
CA VAL A 35 -12.91 12.96 -12.11
C VAL A 35 -13.76 12.02 -12.96
N MET A 36 -13.78 10.73 -12.62
CA MET A 36 -14.56 9.74 -13.36
C MET A 36 -16.07 9.99 -13.20
N GLU A 37 -16.53 10.25 -11.99
CA GLU A 37 -17.94 10.56 -11.70
C GLU A 37 -18.42 11.82 -12.44
N ARG A 38 -17.58 12.85 -12.56
CA ARG A 38 -17.93 14.06 -13.31
C ARG A 38 -18.05 13.83 -14.82
N LYS A 39 -17.43 12.81 -15.34
CA LYS A 39 -17.43 12.49 -16.79
C LYS A 39 -18.46 11.48 -17.19
N PHE A 40 -18.87 10.60 -16.28
CA PHE A 40 -19.74 9.47 -16.57
C PHE A 40 -20.85 9.39 -15.53
N ASP A 41 -21.99 8.92 -15.97
CA ASP A 41 -23.09 8.55 -15.07
C ASP A 41 -22.76 7.20 -14.42
N ILE A 42 -22.56 7.20 -13.10
CA ILE A 42 -22.16 6.01 -12.33
C ILE A 42 -23.38 5.44 -11.59
N ASN A 43 -23.69 4.20 -11.86
CA ASN A 43 -24.72 3.48 -11.13
C ASN A 43 -24.15 2.93 -9.81
N TYR A 44 -24.33 3.69 -8.72
CA TYR A 44 -23.82 3.32 -7.39
C TYR A 44 -24.39 2.02 -6.84
N ASP A 45 -25.65 1.71 -7.13
CA ASP A 45 -26.27 0.49 -6.63
C ASP A 45 -25.62 -0.75 -7.26
N GLU A 46 -25.31 -0.68 -8.55
CA GLU A 46 -24.57 -1.73 -9.26
C GLU A 46 -23.12 -1.84 -8.78
N VAL A 47 -22.43 -0.71 -8.58
CA VAL A 47 -21.07 -0.66 -8.04
C VAL A 47 -21.03 -1.31 -6.64
N LEU A 48 -21.91 -0.90 -5.74
CA LEU A 48 -21.94 -1.44 -4.38
C LEU A 48 -22.33 -2.91 -4.35
N ALA A 49 -23.29 -3.35 -5.15
CA ALA A 49 -23.65 -4.76 -5.27
C ALA A 49 -22.49 -5.62 -5.74
N PHE A 50 -21.70 -5.13 -6.72
CA PHE A 50 -20.48 -5.81 -7.15
C PHE A 50 -19.45 -5.90 -6.04
N LEU A 51 -19.18 -4.78 -5.34
CA LEU A 51 -18.18 -4.72 -4.27
C LEU A 51 -18.59 -5.50 -3.02
N ASP A 52 -19.90 -5.66 -2.78
CA ASP A 52 -20.43 -6.48 -1.69
C ASP A 52 -20.07 -7.97 -1.88
N ASN A 53 -20.16 -8.47 -3.11
CA ASN A 53 -19.77 -9.86 -3.43
C ASN A 53 -18.31 -10.19 -3.12
N ILE A 54 -17.45 -9.19 -3.02
CA ILE A 54 -16.01 -9.35 -2.70
C ILE A 54 -15.65 -8.76 -1.32
N GLY A 55 -16.65 -8.41 -0.51
CA GLY A 55 -16.47 -7.91 0.87
C GLY A 55 -15.91 -6.49 0.97
N LEU A 56 -16.05 -5.66 -0.07
CA LEU A 56 -15.55 -4.28 -0.11
C LEU A 56 -16.64 -3.21 -0.05
N CYS A 57 -17.89 -3.57 0.28
CA CYS A 57 -19.00 -2.62 0.29
C CYS A 57 -18.79 -1.49 1.31
N GLU A 58 -18.41 -1.80 2.55
CA GLU A 58 -18.21 -0.82 3.60
C GLU A 58 -16.99 0.08 3.31
N PHE A 59 -15.90 -0.51 2.80
CA PHE A 59 -14.76 0.26 2.32
C PHE A 59 -15.14 1.21 1.18
N ALA A 60 -15.99 0.77 0.25
CA ALA A 60 -16.47 1.63 -0.84
C ALA A 60 -17.27 2.82 -0.30
N LYS A 61 -18.18 2.60 0.63
CA LYS A 61 -18.96 3.66 1.27
C LYS A 61 -18.07 4.68 1.98
N LEU A 62 -17.04 4.20 2.69
CA LEU A 62 -16.04 5.04 3.36
C LEU A 62 -15.33 5.93 2.35
N ILE A 63 -14.78 5.35 1.27
CA ILE A 63 -14.04 6.08 0.22
C ILE A 63 -14.95 7.07 -0.53
N LEU A 64 -16.18 6.70 -0.81
CA LEU A 64 -17.16 7.60 -1.44
C LEU A 64 -17.51 8.79 -0.52
N THR A 65 -17.62 8.56 0.79
CA THR A 65 -17.80 9.64 1.77
C THR A 65 -16.60 10.60 1.81
N VAL A 66 -15.36 10.07 1.77
CA VAL A 66 -14.14 10.90 1.64
C VAL A 66 -14.16 11.69 0.34
N CYS A 67 -14.50 11.04 -0.78
CA CYS A 67 -14.59 11.68 -2.09
C CYS A 67 -15.62 12.84 -2.09
N ASN A 68 -16.75 12.64 -1.43
CA ASN A 68 -17.77 13.67 -1.26
C ASN A 68 -17.26 14.86 -0.46
N LYS A 69 -16.63 14.62 0.69
CA LYS A 69 -16.09 15.68 1.54
C LYS A 69 -15.00 16.50 0.85
N TRP A 70 -14.10 15.85 0.13
CA TRP A 70 -12.94 16.54 -0.46
C TRP A 70 -13.22 17.19 -1.80
N PHE A 71 -14.06 16.59 -2.62
CA PHE A 71 -14.24 16.98 -4.02
C PHE A 71 -15.68 17.27 -4.41
N GLY A 72 -16.64 17.11 -3.50
CA GLY A 72 -18.07 17.24 -3.79
C GLY A 72 -18.58 16.22 -4.80
N SER A 73 -17.88 15.10 -4.96
CA SER A 73 -18.22 13.96 -5.80
C SER A 73 -18.34 12.72 -4.92
N GLY A 74 -19.07 11.71 -5.36
CA GLY A 74 -19.38 10.57 -4.50
C GLY A 74 -20.65 10.79 -3.69
N LYS A 75 -20.94 9.85 -2.81
CA LYS A 75 -22.14 9.88 -1.95
C LYS A 75 -21.70 9.86 -0.49
N ASP A 76 -22.27 10.76 0.31
CA ASP A 76 -22.05 10.75 1.76
C ASP A 76 -22.94 9.66 2.41
N TYR A 77 -22.32 8.74 3.11
CA TYR A 77 -22.98 7.67 3.88
C TYR A 77 -22.99 7.94 5.38
N GLY A 78 -22.57 9.14 5.83
CA GLY A 78 -22.55 9.51 7.24
C GLY A 78 -21.49 8.77 8.08
N ILE A 79 -20.45 8.24 7.45
CA ILE A 79 -19.38 7.50 8.10
C ILE A 79 -18.31 8.48 8.61
N ASP A 80 -17.74 8.24 9.78
CA ASP A 80 -16.58 8.98 10.24
C ASP A 80 -15.36 8.64 9.39
N THR A 81 -14.82 9.65 8.70
CA THR A 81 -13.71 9.53 7.77
C THR A 81 -12.40 10.09 8.32
N SER A 82 -12.39 10.57 9.57
CA SER A 82 -11.26 11.32 10.14
C SER A 82 -9.93 10.57 10.05
N MET A 83 -9.92 9.29 10.42
CA MET A 83 -8.72 8.44 10.35
C MET A 83 -8.29 8.17 8.90
N THR A 84 -9.26 7.95 8.01
CA THR A 84 -8.99 7.71 6.59
C THR A 84 -8.43 8.96 5.91
N GLU A 85 -8.95 10.14 6.24
CA GLU A 85 -8.45 11.41 5.74
C GLU A 85 -7.02 11.69 6.24
N GLU A 86 -6.74 11.42 7.52
CA GLU A 86 -5.39 11.51 8.09
C GLU A 86 -4.43 10.54 7.39
N PHE A 87 -4.85 9.30 7.20
CA PHE A 87 -4.06 8.28 6.49
C PHE A 87 -3.72 8.71 5.07
N LEU A 88 -4.73 9.05 4.25
CA LEU A 88 -4.53 9.50 2.87
C LEU A 88 -3.63 10.74 2.78
N SER A 89 -3.80 11.70 3.69
CA SER A 89 -2.98 12.92 3.73
C SER A 89 -1.54 12.64 4.10
N SER A 90 -1.28 11.65 4.97
CA SER A 90 0.06 11.27 5.41
C SER A 90 0.92 10.68 4.27
N PHE A 91 0.29 10.09 3.26
CA PHE A 91 0.97 9.55 2.07
C PHE A 91 1.13 10.56 0.93
N GLY A 92 0.63 11.78 1.09
CA GLY A 92 0.73 12.84 0.09
C GLY A 92 -0.09 12.55 -1.18
N ALA A 93 0.28 13.21 -2.29
CA ALA A 93 -0.53 13.15 -3.51
C ALA A 93 -0.56 11.77 -4.18
N PHE A 94 0.54 11.04 -4.18
CA PHE A 94 0.72 9.82 -4.98
C PHE A 94 0.81 8.52 -4.16
N GLY A 95 0.76 8.61 -2.84
CA GLY A 95 1.16 7.51 -1.97
C GLY A 95 2.69 7.39 -1.91
N ASN A 96 3.20 6.81 -0.85
CA ASN A 96 4.65 6.65 -0.69
C ASN A 96 4.98 5.16 -0.44
N ALA A 97 5.31 4.45 -1.51
CA ALA A 97 5.68 3.04 -1.45
C ALA A 97 6.85 2.74 -0.47
N ASN A 98 7.66 3.76 -0.14
CA ASN A 98 8.80 3.61 0.74
C ASN A 98 8.41 3.60 2.23
N ARG A 99 7.41 4.39 2.63
CA ARG A 99 6.93 4.43 4.03
C ARG A 99 6.30 3.11 4.47
N ASN A 100 5.77 2.36 3.52
CA ASN A 100 4.94 1.19 3.83
C ASN A 100 5.71 -0.14 3.92
N THR A 101 6.99 -0.19 3.49
CA THR A 101 7.74 -1.45 3.54
C THR A 101 7.97 -1.91 4.99
N ALA A 102 8.22 -1.00 5.90
CA ALA A 102 8.39 -1.29 7.32
C ALA A 102 7.04 -1.70 7.95
N ALA A 103 5.98 -0.92 7.70
CA ALA A 103 4.63 -1.19 8.21
C ALA A 103 4.08 -2.54 7.73
N VAL A 104 4.26 -2.89 6.44
CA VAL A 104 3.86 -4.21 5.90
C VAL A 104 4.61 -5.38 6.55
N VAL A 105 5.90 -5.20 6.86
CA VAL A 105 6.66 -6.26 7.55
C VAL A 105 6.21 -6.39 9.00
N GLU A 106 5.99 -5.28 9.69
CA GLU A 106 5.53 -5.25 11.08
C GLU A 106 4.11 -5.81 11.21
N ARG A 107 3.20 -5.47 10.29
CA ARG A 107 1.85 -6.03 10.24
C ARG A 107 1.87 -7.57 10.08
N LYS A 108 2.66 -8.12 9.16
CA LYS A 108 2.79 -9.57 9.01
C LYS A 108 3.32 -10.26 10.27
N GLU A 109 4.12 -9.58 11.07
CA GLU A 109 4.58 -10.10 12.36
C GLU A 109 3.47 -10.05 13.40
N LEU A 110 2.66 -8.99 13.44
CA LEU A 110 1.49 -8.86 14.31
C LEU A 110 0.41 -9.92 13.97
N GLU A 111 0.06 -10.08 12.69
CA GLU A 111 -0.88 -11.11 12.21
C GLU A 111 -0.44 -12.53 12.59
N SER A 112 0.87 -12.76 12.68
CA SER A 112 1.43 -14.06 13.13
C SER A 112 1.49 -14.22 14.66
N GLY A 113 0.93 -13.29 15.43
CA GLY A 113 0.93 -13.29 16.91
C GLY A 113 2.30 -13.06 17.54
N LYS A 114 3.29 -12.58 16.76
CA LYS A 114 4.65 -12.30 17.24
C LYS A 114 4.82 -10.81 17.48
N LYS A 115 5.34 -10.43 18.64
CA LYS A 115 5.72 -9.04 18.88
C LYS A 115 6.79 -8.60 17.84
N PRO A 116 6.54 -7.52 17.09
CA PRO A 116 7.49 -7.03 16.10
C PRO A 116 8.80 -6.64 16.78
N SER A 117 9.89 -7.15 16.24
CA SER A 117 11.24 -6.84 16.73
C SER A 117 11.94 -5.95 15.71
N LYS A 118 12.20 -4.70 16.09
CA LYS A 118 12.90 -3.70 15.26
C LYS A 118 14.21 -4.25 14.68
N PHE A 119 14.94 -5.05 15.45
CA PHE A 119 16.17 -5.68 15.00
C PHE A 119 15.93 -6.76 13.93
N LYS A 120 14.93 -7.63 14.13
CA LYS A 120 14.57 -8.68 13.16
C LYS A 120 14.06 -8.09 11.86
N THR A 121 13.25 -7.02 11.92
CA THR A 121 12.74 -6.31 10.75
C THR A 121 13.89 -5.68 9.95
N LYS A 122 14.82 -4.99 10.62
CA LYS A 122 16.04 -4.47 9.98
C LYS A 122 16.87 -5.58 9.33
N LEU A 123 17.05 -6.69 10.03
CA LEU A 123 17.82 -7.83 9.53
C LEU A 123 17.17 -8.45 8.28
N ARG A 124 15.85 -8.62 8.25
CA ARG A 124 15.11 -9.15 7.09
C ARG A 124 15.13 -8.24 5.88
N LEU A 125 15.18 -6.92 6.09
CA LEU A 125 15.28 -5.95 5.00
C LEU A 125 16.69 -5.88 4.43
N LEU A 126 17.71 -5.98 5.28
CA LEU A 126 19.11 -6.00 4.85
C LEU A 126 19.46 -7.35 4.20
N PHE A 127 18.95 -8.45 4.73
CA PHE A 127 19.29 -9.82 4.33
C PHE A 127 18.03 -10.60 3.86
N PRO A 128 17.43 -10.23 2.72
CA PRO A 128 16.26 -10.92 2.21
C PRO A 128 16.57 -12.36 1.81
N SER A 129 15.51 -13.19 1.83
CA SER A 129 15.62 -14.61 1.48
C SER A 129 16.01 -14.83 0.02
N TYR A 130 16.54 -16.02 -0.27
CA TYR A 130 16.88 -16.44 -1.64
C TYR A 130 15.73 -16.24 -2.64
N THR A 131 14.52 -16.58 -2.26
CA THR A 131 13.32 -16.46 -3.10
C THR A 131 13.06 -15.03 -3.57
N LYS A 132 13.34 -14.03 -2.72
CA LYS A 132 13.20 -12.61 -3.05
C LYS A 132 14.38 -12.07 -3.85
N MET A 133 15.52 -12.72 -3.78
CA MET A 133 16.76 -12.27 -4.40
C MET A 133 16.99 -12.85 -5.81
N LYS A 134 16.56 -14.09 -6.07
CA LYS A 134 16.83 -14.84 -7.30
C LYS A 134 16.36 -14.13 -8.57
N ASP A 135 15.28 -13.35 -8.49
CA ASP A 135 14.65 -12.70 -9.65
C ASP A 135 15.19 -11.28 -9.93
N LEU A 136 16.16 -10.81 -9.12
CA LEU A 136 16.75 -9.49 -9.32
C LEU A 136 17.76 -9.49 -10.49
N PRO A 137 17.63 -8.54 -11.45
CA PRO A 137 18.40 -8.57 -12.71
C PRO A 137 19.90 -8.46 -12.52
N TYR A 138 20.38 -7.82 -11.44
CA TYR A 138 21.81 -7.60 -11.16
C TYR A 138 22.46 -8.70 -10.29
N ILE A 139 21.71 -9.73 -9.87
CA ILE A 139 22.21 -10.87 -9.08
C ILE A 139 21.78 -12.23 -9.65
N LYS A 140 21.64 -12.32 -10.97
CA LYS A 140 21.25 -13.57 -11.66
C LYS A 140 22.21 -14.74 -11.40
N PHE A 141 23.45 -14.47 -10.95
CA PHE A 141 24.46 -15.49 -10.66
C PHE A 141 24.11 -16.44 -9.51
N ILE A 142 23.14 -16.03 -8.62
CA ILE A 142 22.67 -16.91 -7.53
C ILE A 142 21.60 -17.89 -7.99
N ASN A 143 21.06 -17.76 -9.21
CA ASN A 143 19.98 -18.61 -9.68
C ASN A 143 20.43 -20.07 -9.69
N GLY A 144 19.71 -20.95 -8.97
CA GLY A 144 20.09 -22.34 -8.76
C GLY A 144 21.23 -22.56 -7.73
N ARG A 145 21.77 -21.50 -7.11
CA ARG A 145 22.93 -21.57 -6.20
C ARG A 145 22.69 -20.84 -4.87
N PRO A 146 21.83 -21.36 -3.99
CA PRO A 146 21.46 -20.67 -2.74
C PRO A 146 22.66 -20.41 -1.80
N ARG A 147 23.76 -21.17 -1.93
CA ARG A 147 25.00 -20.98 -1.13
C ARG A 147 25.69 -19.64 -1.42
N LEU A 148 25.42 -19.02 -2.56
CA LEU A 148 25.98 -17.70 -2.94
C LEU A 148 25.14 -16.52 -2.42
N LEU A 149 24.12 -16.77 -1.61
CA LEU A 149 23.27 -15.75 -1.04
C LEU A 149 24.03 -14.65 -0.25
N PRO A 150 25.04 -14.97 0.59
CA PRO A 150 25.84 -13.94 1.26
C PRO A 150 26.52 -12.96 0.29
N LEU A 151 27.06 -13.47 -0.82
CA LEU A 151 27.68 -12.63 -1.85
C LEU A 151 26.63 -11.74 -2.54
N ALA A 152 25.43 -12.27 -2.76
CA ALA A 152 24.32 -11.49 -3.32
C ALA A 152 23.88 -10.35 -2.40
N TRP A 153 23.90 -10.52 -1.09
CA TRP A 153 23.62 -9.43 -0.14
C TRP A 153 24.64 -8.31 -0.25
N ILE A 154 25.92 -8.64 -0.34
CA ILE A 154 27.01 -7.68 -0.54
C ILE A 154 26.79 -6.91 -1.85
N CYS A 155 26.59 -7.61 -2.97
CA CYS A 155 26.30 -6.98 -4.26
C CYS A 155 25.07 -6.06 -4.21
N ARG A 156 24.00 -6.48 -3.53
CA ARG A 156 22.79 -5.66 -3.35
C ARG A 156 23.08 -4.39 -2.55
N ILE A 157 23.84 -4.47 -1.48
CA ILE A 157 24.22 -3.30 -0.67
C ILE A 157 25.00 -2.31 -1.53
N PHE A 158 26.01 -2.77 -2.26
CA PHE A 158 26.79 -1.90 -3.16
C PHE A 158 25.95 -1.30 -4.29
N TYR A 159 25.07 -2.10 -4.90
CA TYR A 159 24.16 -1.63 -5.93
C TYR A 159 23.24 -0.53 -5.42
N ASN A 160 22.63 -0.74 -4.25
CA ASN A 160 21.72 0.23 -3.64
C ASN A 160 22.47 1.51 -3.20
N LEU A 161 23.65 1.40 -2.63
CA LEU A 161 24.50 2.55 -2.27
C LEU A 161 24.91 3.37 -3.49
N LYS A 162 25.08 2.73 -4.64
CA LYS A 162 25.46 3.43 -5.88
C LYS A 162 24.25 4.08 -6.58
N HIS A 163 23.08 3.42 -6.60
CA HIS A 163 21.95 3.81 -7.46
C HIS A 163 20.72 4.31 -6.70
N ARG A 164 20.65 4.09 -5.38
CA ARG A 164 19.46 4.39 -4.56
C ARG A 164 19.83 4.87 -3.14
N ARG A 165 20.81 5.75 -3.02
CA ARG A 165 21.31 6.24 -1.71
C ARG A 165 20.17 6.80 -0.83
N ASP A 166 19.32 7.63 -1.40
CA ASP A 166 18.23 8.27 -0.66
C ASP A 166 17.18 7.27 -0.19
N PHE A 167 16.90 6.24 -1.00
CA PHE A 167 15.99 5.15 -0.63
C PHE A 167 16.52 4.30 0.52
N VAL A 168 17.81 3.98 0.51
CA VAL A 168 18.43 3.18 1.60
C VAL A 168 18.45 3.99 2.89
N ALA A 169 18.80 5.26 2.81
CA ALA A 169 18.85 6.15 3.97
C ALA A 169 17.44 6.33 4.60
N SER A 170 16.41 6.60 3.80
CA SER A 170 15.04 6.74 4.27
C SER A 170 14.50 5.43 4.86
N THR A 171 14.69 4.30 4.18
CA THR A 171 14.21 3.00 4.65
C THR A 171 14.87 2.59 5.98
N VAL A 172 16.17 2.84 6.15
CA VAL A 172 16.87 2.51 7.41
C VAL A 172 16.47 3.46 8.54
N ALA A 173 16.23 4.74 8.25
CA ALA A 173 15.78 5.71 9.23
C ALA A 173 14.35 5.44 9.72
N GLU A 174 13.45 5.04 8.81
CA GLU A 174 12.04 4.76 9.11
C GLU A 174 11.83 3.44 9.88
N ILE A 175 12.70 2.44 9.67
CA ILE A 175 12.57 1.14 10.33
C ILE A 175 12.78 1.29 11.85
N GLY A 176 11.72 1.03 12.59
CA GLY A 176 11.74 1.04 14.06
C GLY A 176 11.56 2.44 14.66
N THR A 177 11.01 3.39 13.91
CA THR A 177 10.41 4.59 14.48
C THR A 177 9.07 4.24 15.14
N ALA A 178 8.65 5.00 16.14
CA ALA A 178 7.34 4.84 16.75
C ALA A 178 6.22 4.97 15.69
N GLU A 179 6.41 5.85 14.70
CA GLU A 179 5.47 6.08 13.60
C GLU A 179 5.19 4.84 12.75
N SER A 180 6.20 4.00 12.45
CA SER A 180 5.98 2.78 11.66
C SER A 180 5.16 1.74 12.43
N PHE A 181 5.36 1.63 13.74
CA PHE A 181 4.59 0.74 14.61
C PHE A 181 3.15 1.22 14.77
N GLU A 182 2.95 2.51 15.03
CA GLU A 182 1.61 3.11 15.13
C GLU A 182 0.85 3.02 13.80
N ALA A 183 1.51 3.21 12.66
CA ALA A 183 0.90 3.04 11.35
C ALA A 183 0.46 1.58 11.11
N ALA A 184 1.29 0.61 11.47
CA ALA A 184 0.94 -0.82 11.36
C ALA A 184 -0.22 -1.19 12.29
N GLN A 185 -0.27 -0.64 13.50
CA GLN A 185 -1.35 -0.86 14.46
C GLN A 185 -2.66 -0.27 13.95
N ARG A 186 -2.64 0.98 13.46
CA ARG A 186 -3.82 1.64 12.88
C ARG A 186 -4.38 0.88 11.67
N GLU A 187 -3.52 0.28 10.84
CA GLU A 187 -3.96 -0.53 9.70
C GLU A 187 -4.61 -1.86 10.10
N LEU A 188 -4.32 -2.39 11.29
CA LEU A 188 -4.92 -3.63 11.81
C LEU A 188 -6.27 -3.38 12.49
N ASP A 189 -6.48 -2.16 13.01
CA ASP A 189 -7.70 -1.76 13.68
C ASP A 189 -8.81 -1.33 12.69
N TYR A 190 -8.51 -1.36 11.37
CA TYR A 190 -9.45 -1.15 10.26
C TYR A 190 -9.98 -2.49 9.71
#